data_4b007300150b8bc6b26a38f31847dc3e
#
_entry.id   4b007300150b8bc6b26a38f31847dc3e
#
_cell.length_a   1.000
_cell.length_b   1.000
_cell.length_c   1.000
_cell.angle_alpha   90.00
_cell.angle_beta   90.00
_cell.angle_gamma   90.00
#
_symmetry.space_group_name_H-M   'P 1'
#
loop_
_entity.id
_entity.type
_entity.pdbx_description
1 polymer ?
#
loop_
_entity_poly.entity_id
_entity_poly.type
_entity_poly.pdbx_seq_one_letter_code
_entity_poly.pdbx_strand_id
1 'polypeptide(L)'
;MYIYQVQKFIYILSKSLNKDFEVKLYSFGSQSKENSSFDFTDFQTDIADFLTNIQGEYFNQNLSAIVIASDGINNFGKNPLNVLEKNPCPIYTIALGDTNTKKDVSISSLRFNDISYTEDICPLEISIKAKKANNEKVKINLTHKGKNIFNKEITIDQEDFSIDIPTTF
;
A
#
# COMPACT_ATOMS: atom_id res chain seq x y z
N MET A 1 5.79 14.90 15.19
CA MET A 1 6.73 14.28 16.14
C MET A 1 7.32 12.96 15.60
N TYR A 2 6.52 12.08 15.03
CA TYR A 2 6.97 10.78 14.49
C TYR A 2 7.97 10.91 13.32
N ILE A 3 7.66 11.73 12.29
CA ILE A 3 8.52 11.97 11.12
C ILE A 3 9.94 12.41 11.52
N TYR A 4 10.05 13.33 12.46
CA TYR A 4 11.35 13.80 12.95
C TYR A 4 12.17 12.70 13.62
N GLN A 5 11.53 11.78 14.34
CA GLN A 5 12.21 10.63 14.97
C GLN A 5 12.74 9.66 13.92
N VAL A 6 11.98 9.40 12.86
CA VAL A 6 12.41 8.54 11.74
C VAL A 6 13.60 9.14 11.01
N GLN A 7 13.54 10.42 10.65
CA GLN A 7 14.67 11.13 10.02
C GLN A 7 15.93 11.09 10.88
N LYS A 8 15.79 11.36 12.16
CA LYS A 8 16.90 11.30 13.12
C LYS A 8 17.50 9.89 13.21
N PHE A 9 16.66 8.86 13.23
CA PHE A 9 17.11 7.47 13.28
C PHE A 9 17.90 7.10 12.01
N ILE A 10 17.36 7.40 10.82
CA ILE A 10 18.03 7.16 9.53
C ILE A 10 19.36 7.89 9.47
N TYR A 11 19.42 9.14 9.92
CA TYR A 11 20.65 9.92 9.98
C TYR A 11 21.71 9.29 10.91
N ILE A 12 21.33 8.84 12.10
CA ILE A 12 22.25 8.19 13.04
C ILE A 12 22.77 6.88 12.45
N LEU A 13 21.90 6.09 11.85
CA LEU A 13 22.25 4.81 11.21
C LEU A 13 23.23 5.05 10.06
N SER A 14 22.94 5.96 9.16
CA SER A 14 23.82 6.28 8.02
C SER A 14 25.20 6.75 8.49
N LYS A 15 25.25 7.62 9.50
CA LYS A 15 26.50 8.10 10.07
C LYS A 15 27.33 6.99 10.75
N SER A 16 26.65 6.01 11.34
CA SER A 16 27.33 4.85 11.93
C SER A 16 27.93 3.95 10.85
N LEU A 17 27.17 3.67 9.79
CA LEU A 17 27.59 2.81 8.68
C LEU A 17 28.66 3.47 7.80
N ASN A 18 28.68 4.80 7.67
CA ASN A 18 29.67 5.54 6.89
C ASN A 18 31.13 5.40 7.39
N LYS A 19 31.35 4.74 8.52
CA LYS A 19 32.69 4.42 9.00
C LYS A 19 33.37 3.32 8.18
N ASP A 20 32.55 2.36 7.70
CA ASP A 20 33.02 1.14 7.06
C ASP A 20 32.49 0.99 5.61
N PHE A 21 31.44 1.75 5.24
CA PHE A 21 30.78 1.67 3.96
C PHE A 21 30.52 3.07 3.38
N GLU A 22 30.51 3.18 2.06
CA GLU A 22 29.92 4.34 1.39
C GLU A 22 28.38 4.23 1.46
N VAL A 23 27.74 5.14 2.20
CA VAL A 23 26.29 5.10 2.39
C VAL A 23 25.61 6.18 1.56
N LYS A 24 24.68 5.78 0.70
CA LYS A 24 23.82 6.70 -0.05
C LYS A 24 22.38 6.61 0.47
N LEU A 25 21.72 7.74 0.55
CA LEU A 25 20.35 7.86 1.02
C LEU A 25 19.42 8.17 -0.13
N TYR A 26 18.34 7.43 -0.21
CA TYR A 26 17.29 7.62 -1.21
C TYR A 26 15.94 7.80 -0.53
N SER A 27 15.12 8.67 -1.09
CA SER A 27 13.68 8.68 -0.86
C SER A 27 12.98 7.98 -2.01
N PHE A 28 11.90 7.28 -1.72
CA PHE A 28 11.05 6.65 -2.71
C PHE A 28 9.58 6.89 -2.40
N GLY A 29 8.81 7.07 -3.46
CA GLY A 29 7.39 7.30 -3.47
C GLY A 29 6.88 6.96 -4.86
N SER A 30 6.34 7.94 -5.58
CA SER A 30 6.02 7.83 -7.01
C SER A 30 7.27 7.74 -7.89
N GLN A 31 8.40 8.24 -7.39
CA GLN A 31 9.74 8.17 -7.99
C GLN A 31 10.79 8.00 -6.92
N SER A 32 11.92 7.41 -7.28
CA SER A 32 13.09 7.34 -6.40
C SER A 32 14.04 8.52 -6.64
N LYS A 33 14.57 9.09 -5.57
CA LYS A 33 15.53 10.21 -5.65
C LYS A 33 16.63 10.02 -4.61
N GLU A 34 17.90 10.22 -5.00
CA GLU A 34 18.97 10.37 -4.05
C GLU A 34 18.73 11.66 -3.26
N ASN A 35 18.57 11.56 -1.97
CA ASN A 35 18.18 12.70 -1.15
C ASN A 35 18.60 12.51 0.32
N SER A 36 19.00 13.59 0.95
CA SER A 36 19.31 13.65 2.38
C SER A 36 18.13 14.14 3.25
N SER A 37 17.02 14.57 2.64
CA SER A 37 15.83 15.03 3.33
C SER A 37 14.58 14.32 2.80
N PHE A 38 13.65 13.99 3.69
CA PHE A 38 12.40 13.27 3.38
C PHE A 38 11.23 14.18 3.76
N ASP A 39 10.35 14.45 2.82
CA ASP A 39 9.18 15.33 3.00
C ASP A 39 7.86 14.55 3.23
N PHE A 40 7.82 13.27 2.82
CA PHE A 40 6.66 12.37 2.96
C PHE A 40 5.37 12.94 2.34
N THR A 41 5.49 13.60 1.20
CA THR A 41 4.37 14.27 0.50
C THR A 41 3.75 13.43 -0.60
N ASP A 42 4.41 12.35 -1.02
CA ASP A 42 3.93 11.46 -2.07
C ASP A 42 2.74 10.61 -1.60
N PHE A 43 1.71 10.50 -2.45
CA PHE A 43 0.54 9.66 -2.23
C PHE A 43 0.71 8.23 -2.76
N GLN A 44 1.73 8.01 -3.57
CA GLN A 44 2.04 6.71 -4.17
C GLN A 44 3.38 6.20 -3.64
N THR A 45 3.45 4.88 -3.46
CA THR A 45 4.67 4.19 -3.05
C THR A 45 4.86 2.98 -3.94
N ASP A 46 5.92 3.00 -4.75
CA ASP A 46 6.34 1.90 -5.63
C ASP A 46 7.72 1.39 -5.20
N ILE A 47 7.70 0.39 -4.31
CA ILE A 47 8.93 -0.25 -3.82
C ILE A 47 9.60 -1.08 -4.93
N ALA A 48 8.81 -1.64 -5.86
CA ALA A 48 9.35 -2.44 -6.94
C ALA A 48 10.15 -1.59 -7.95
N ASP A 49 9.63 -0.40 -8.30
CA ASP A 49 10.35 0.54 -9.15
C ASP A 49 11.63 1.03 -8.48
N PHE A 50 11.58 1.40 -7.21
CA PHE A 50 12.77 1.77 -6.43
C PHE A 50 13.84 0.68 -6.49
N LEU A 51 13.49 -0.58 -6.19
CA LEU A 51 14.45 -1.69 -6.23
C LEU A 51 15.03 -1.91 -7.63
N THR A 52 14.19 -1.81 -8.66
CA THR A 52 14.63 -1.95 -10.06
C THR A 52 15.62 -0.84 -10.46
N ASN A 53 15.35 0.39 -10.06
CA ASN A 53 16.21 1.53 -10.33
C ASN A 53 17.57 1.40 -9.63
N ILE A 54 17.58 1.00 -8.35
CA ILE A 54 18.82 0.75 -7.61
C ILE A 54 19.62 -0.41 -8.23
N GLN A 55 18.98 -1.49 -8.63
CA GLN A 55 19.67 -2.59 -9.33
C GLN A 55 20.30 -2.13 -10.65
N GLY A 56 19.62 -1.26 -11.39
CA GLY A 56 20.14 -0.68 -12.62
C GLY A 56 21.30 0.28 -12.39
N GLU A 57 21.17 1.19 -11.41
CA GLU A 57 22.19 2.19 -11.07
C GLU A 57 23.49 1.54 -10.59
N TYR A 58 23.38 0.48 -9.78
CA TYR A 58 24.54 -0.24 -9.22
C TYR A 58 24.88 -1.53 -9.98
N PHE A 59 24.42 -1.66 -11.21
CA PHE A 59 24.77 -2.80 -12.04
C PHE A 59 26.30 -2.89 -12.23
N ASN A 60 26.87 -4.04 -11.93
CA ASN A 60 28.34 -4.25 -11.92
C ASN A 60 29.14 -3.41 -10.90
N GLN A 61 28.47 -2.83 -9.91
CA GLN A 61 29.13 -2.18 -8.79
C GLN A 61 29.04 -3.06 -7.53
N ASN A 62 29.89 -2.79 -6.55
CA ASN A 62 29.92 -3.55 -5.30
C ASN A 62 28.85 -3.04 -4.33
N LEU A 63 27.57 -3.33 -4.60
CA LEU A 63 26.47 -3.03 -3.71
C LEU A 63 26.42 -4.08 -2.59
N SER A 64 26.82 -3.66 -1.37
CA SER A 64 26.93 -4.57 -0.23
C SER A 64 25.58 -4.93 0.39
N ALA A 65 24.66 -3.97 0.49
CA ALA A 65 23.33 -4.17 1.05
C ALA A 65 22.38 -3.02 0.69
N ILE A 66 21.09 -3.28 0.75
CA ILE A 66 20.03 -2.27 0.72
C ILE A 66 19.31 -2.29 2.07
N VAL A 67 19.11 -1.11 2.67
CA VAL A 67 18.30 -0.97 3.89
C VAL A 67 17.06 -0.15 3.55
N ILE A 68 15.89 -0.77 3.69
CA ILE A 68 14.59 -0.14 3.39
C ILE A 68 13.87 0.15 4.70
N ALA A 69 13.58 1.42 4.95
CA ALA A 69 12.73 1.85 6.06
C ALA A 69 11.34 2.26 5.53
N SER A 70 10.33 1.47 5.85
CA SER A 70 8.96 1.63 5.30
C SER A 70 7.92 1.09 6.26
N ASP A 71 6.68 1.54 6.12
CA ASP A 71 5.49 0.94 6.76
C ASP A 71 4.99 -0.32 6.02
N GLY A 72 5.63 -0.68 4.92
CA GLY A 72 5.30 -1.84 4.10
C GLY A 72 4.12 -1.63 3.14
N ILE A 73 3.55 -0.43 3.08
CA ILE A 73 2.46 -0.13 2.16
C ILE A 73 3.02 0.14 0.76
N ASN A 74 2.76 -0.79 -0.16
CA ASN A 74 3.02 -0.62 -1.59
C ASN A 74 1.67 -0.44 -2.29
N ASN A 75 1.31 0.80 -2.63
CA ASN A 75 0.00 1.13 -3.19
C ASN A 75 0.04 1.45 -4.68
N PHE A 76 1.20 1.35 -5.30
CA PHE A 76 1.40 1.57 -6.72
C PHE A 76 2.42 0.58 -7.30
N GLY A 77 2.35 0.34 -8.63
CA GLY A 77 3.30 -0.50 -9.35
C GLY A 77 3.13 -2.00 -9.13
N LYS A 78 4.24 -2.73 -9.26
CA LYS A 78 4.28 -4.19 -9.18
C LYS A 78 4.47 -4.67 -7.74
N ASN A 79 4.20 -5.96 -7.51
CA ASN A 79 4.56 -6.58 -6.24
C ASN A 79 6.09 -6.59 -6.09
N PRO A 80 6.65 -5.95 -5.04
CA PRO A 80 8.10 -5.88 -4.83
C PRO A 80 8.75 -7.26 -4.66
N LEU A 81 8.04 -8.27 -4.18
CA LEU A 81 8.57 -9.63 -4.06
C LEU A 81 9.04 -10.20 -5.40
N ASN A 82 8.42 -9.83 -6.52
CA ASN A 82 8.81 -10.30 -7.84
C ASN A 82 10.18 -9.74 -8.30
N VAL A 83 10.63 -8.66 -7.69
CA VAL A 83 11.93 -8.03 -7.99
C VAL A 83 13.03 -8.58 -7.09
N LEU A 84 12.69 -9.03 -5.88
CA LEU A 84 13.63 -9.51 -4.88
C LEU A 84 14.43 -10.73 -5.34
N GLU A 85 13.82 -11.64 -6.10
CA GLU A 85 14.48 -12.86 -6.59
C GLU A 85 15.71 -12.58 -7.45
N LYS A 86 15.79 -11.39 -8.05
CA LYS A 86 16.90 -10.95 -8.91
C LYS A 86 17.88 -10.02 -8.22
N ASN A 87 17.71 -9.79 -6.92
CA ASN A 87 18.53 -8.83 -6.20
C ASN A 87 19.93 -9.39 -5.91
N PRO A 88 21.00 -8.66 -6.26
CA PRO A 88 22.38 -9.17 -6.12
C PRO A 88 22.90 -9.10 -4.68
N CYS A 89 22.23 -8.40 -3.77
CA CYS A 89 22.69 -8.17 -2.41
C CYS A 89 21.56 -8.36 -1.38
N PRO A 90 21.87 -8.57 -0.10
CA PRO A 90 20.87 -8.67 0.96
C PRO A 90 20.08 -7.36 1.14
N ILE A 91 18.79 -7.51 1.43
CA ILE A 91 17.90 -6.41 1.75
C ILE A 91 17.50 -6.53 3.22
N TYR A 92 17.75 -5.47 3.98
CA TYR A 92 17.33 -5.34 5.38
C TYR A 92 16.14 -4.41 5.46
N THR A 93 15.10 -4.80 6.17
CA THR A 93 13.89 -3.99 6.33
C THR A 93 13.78 -3.44 7.75
N ILE A 94 13.45 -2.17 7.85
CA ILE A 94 13.13 -1.49 9.10
C ILE A 94 11.65 -1.13 9.05
N ALA A 95 10.85 -1.82 9.86
CA ALA A 95 9.43 -1.56 9.94
C ALA A 95 9.18 -0.20 10.62
N LEU A 96 8.54 0.70 9.90
CA LEU A 96 8.05 1.98 10.41
C LEU A 96 6.54 1.90 10.57
N GLY A 97 5.98 2.74 11.45
CA GLY A 97 4.54 2.87 11.60
C GLY A 97 4.02 2.56 12.98
N ASP A 98 2.72 2.72 13.13
CA ASP A 98 1.98 2.38 14.34
C ASP A 98 1.49 0.92 14.22
N THR A 99 1.95 0.05 15.12
CA THR A 99 1.50 -1.35 15.19
C THR A 99 0.08 -1.50 15.73
N ASN A 100 -0.50 -0.42 16.25
CA ASN A 100 -1.88 -0.44 16.73
C ASN A 100 -2.85 -0.44 15.54
N THR A 101 -3.49 -1.57 15.29
CA THR A 101 -4.56 -1.66 14.30
C THR A 101 -5.68 -0.71 14.68
N LYS A 102 -5.94 0.28 13.85
CA LYS A 102 -7.10 1.17 14.00
C LYS A 102 -8.36 0.47 13.49
N LYS A 103 -9.50 0.90 14.05
CA LYS A 103 -10.80 0.48 13.53
C LYS A 103 -10.95 1.00 12.10
N ASP A 104 -11.25 0.11 11.19
CA ASP A 104 -11.41 0.42 9.77
C ASP A 104 -12.44 -0.49 9.11
N VAL A 105 -13.19 0.07 8.17
CA VAL A 105 -14.10 -0.69 7.29
C VAL A 105 -13.91 -0.15 5.88
N SER A 106 -13.52 -1.02 4.97
CA SER A 106 -13.19 -0.65 3.60
C SER A 106 -13.77 -1.63 2.58
N ILE A 107 -14.08 -1.14 1.38
CA ILE A 107 -14.40 -1.98 0.23
C ILE A 107 -13.09 -2.53 -0.31
N SER A 108 -12.90 -3.84 -0.27
CA SER A 108 -11.68 -4.50 -0.74
C SER A 108 -11.73 -4.87 -2.22
N SER A 109 -12.91 -5.21 -2.74
CA SER A 109 -13.12 -5.44 -4.16
C SER A 109 -14.56 -5.18 -4.56
N LEU A 110 -14.72 -4.86 -5.84
CA LEU A 110 -16.01 -4.71 -6.50
C LEU A 110 -15.96 -5.55 -7.79
N ARG A 111 -16.88 -6.48 -7.92
CA ARG A 111 -17.00 -7.32 -9.11
C ARG A 111 -18.34 -7.10 -9.75
N PHE A 112 -18.35 -6.89 -11.05
CA PHE A 112 -19.54 -6.73 -11.87
C PHE A 112 -19.26 -7.23 -13.28
N ASN A 113 -20.33 -7.45 -14.06
CA ASN A 113 -20.19 -7.80 -15.46
C ASN A 113 -19.87 -6.54 -16.28
N ASP A 114 -18.78 -6.55 -17.03
CA ASP A 114 -18.38 -5.43 -17.91
C ASP A 114 -19.36 -5.22 -19.08
N ILE A 115 -20.14 -6.23 -19.41
CA ILE A 115 -21.14 -6.21 -20.49
C ILE A 115 -22.50 -6.55 -19.89
N SER A 116 -23.46 -5.65 -20.03
CA SER A 116 -24.85 -5.88 -19.72
C SER A 116 -25.74 -5.41 -20.87
N TYR A 117 -26.83 -6.14 -21.14
CA TYR A 117 -27.83 -5.72 -22.09
C TYR A 117 -28.94 -4.95 -21.37
N THR A 118 -29.69 -4.18 -22.13
CA THR A 118 -30.83 -3.43 -21.59
C THR A 118 -31.82 -4.40 -20.94
N GLU A 119 -32.26 -4.09 -19.71
CA GLU A 119 -33.19 -4.90 -18.89
C GLU A 119 -32.57 -6.15 -18.23
N ASP A 120 -31.23 -6.40 -18.39
CA ASP A 120 -30.59 -7.50 -17.69
C ASP A 120 -30.31 -7.15 -16.23
N ILE A 121 -30.43 -8.17 -15.37
CA ILE A 121 -30.00 -8.08 -13.98
C ILE A 121 -28.46 -8.19 -13.96
N CYS A 122 -27.77 -7.12 -13.61
CA CYS A 122 -26.34 -7.11 -13.42
C CYS A 122 -26.02 -7.39 -11.94
N PRO A 123 -25.52 -8.57 -11.59
CA PRO A 123 -25.09 -8.84 -10.23
C PRO A 123 -23.85 -7.98 -9.90
N LEU A 124 -23.89 -7.32 -8.76
CA LEU A 124 -22.78 -6.56 -8.20
C LEU A 124 -22.34 -7.22 -6.89
N GLU A 125 -21.15 -7.79 -6.88
CA GLU A 125 -20.54 -8.35 -5.67
C GLU A 125 -19.62 -7.30 -5.03
N ILE A 126 -19.87 -6.98 -3.77
CA ILE A 126 -19.06 -6.07 -2.98
C ILE A 126 -18.37 -6.85 -1.86
N SER A 127 -17.05 -6.93 -1.88
CA SER A 127 -16.27 -7.49 -0.79
C SER A 127 -15.85 -6.39 0.18
N ILE A 128 -16.09 -6.59 1.47
CA ILE A 128 -15.80 -5.63 2.52
C ILE A 128 -14.83 -6.25 3.50
N LYS A 129 -13.80 -5.49 3.86
CA LYS A 129 -12.87 -5.81 4.94
C LYS A 129 -13.12 -4.92 6.14
N ALA A 130 -13.19 -5.53 7.30
CA ALA A 130 -13.40 -4.84 8.55
C ALA A 130 -12.30 -5.22 9.55
N LYS A 131 -11.66 -4.22 10.15
CA LYS A 131 -10.65 -4.40 11.20
C LYS A 131 -11.15 -3.77 12.47
N LYS A 132 -11.16 -4.52 13.57
CA LYS A 132 -11.62 -4.05 14.91
C LYS A 132 -13.00 -3.35 14.88
N ALA A 133 -13.89 -3.78 14.01
CA ALA A 133 -15.22 -3.21 13.82
C ALA A 133 -16.36 -4.19 14.15
N ASN A 134 -16.09 -5.23 14.96
CA ASN A 134 -17.08 -6.24 15.32
C ASN A 134 -18.31 -5.61 15.99
N ASN A 135 -19.51 -6.05 15.59
CA ASN A 135 -20.82 -5.52 15.99
C ASN A 135 -21.12 -4.06 15.55
N GLU A 136 -20.32 -3.49 14.65
CA GLU A 136 -20.62 -2.19 14.08
C GLU A 136 -21.66 -2.28 12.96
N LYS A 137 -22.51 -1.25 12.89
CA LYS A 137 -23.47 -1.11 11.80
C LYS A 137 -22.92 -0.26 10.68
N VAL A 138 -22.92 -0.79 9.48
CA VAL A 138 -22.43 -0.14 8.27
C VAL A 138 -23.55 0.01 7.26
N LYS A 139 -23.65 1.19 6.65
CA LYS A 139 -24.60 1.45 5.56
C LYS A 139 -23.87 1.37 4.23
N ILE A 140 -24.40 0.52 3.35
CA ILE A 140 -23.97 0.39 1.96
C ILE A 140 -24.98 1.14 1.11
N ASN A 141 -24.52 2.18 0.40
CA ASN A 141 -25.35 2.92 -0.53
C ASN A 141 -24.78 2.77 -1.94
N LEU A 142 -25.62 2.42 -2.89
CA LEU A 142 -25.27 2.42 -4.31
C LEU A 142 -26.06 3.54 -5.00
N THR A 143 -25.33 4.43 -5.68
CA THR A 143 -25.93 5.54 -6.41
C THR A 143 -25.60 5.45 -7.89
N HIS A 144 -26.58 5.68 -8.75
CA HIS A 144 -26.42 5.79 -10.20
C HIS A 144 -27.01 7.11 -10.68
N LYS A 145 -26.23 7.91 -11.43
CA LYS A 145 -26.64 9.25 -11.94
C LYS A 145 -27.28 10.12 -10.86
N GLY A 146 -26.72 10.09 -9.63
CA GLY A 146 -27.20 10.88 -8.50
C GLY A 146 -28.46 10.33 -7.80
N LYS A 147 -29.05 9.23 -8.26
CA LYS A 147 -30.16 8.56 -7.59
C LYS A 147 -29.65 7.39 -6.78
N ASN A 148 -30.15 7.24 -5.57
CA ASN A 148 -29.88 6.08 -4.74
C ASN A 148 -30.70 4.89 -5.28
N ILE A 149 -30.00 3.83 -5.72
CA ILE A 149 -30.64 2.63 -6.27
C ILE A 149 -30.62 1.45 -5.30
N PHE A 150 -29.75 1.52 -4.28
CA PHE A 150 -29.67 0.50 -3.24
C PHE A 150 -29.22 1.09 -1.93
N ASN A 151 -29.83 0.66 -0.83
CA ASN A 151 -29.45 1.02 0.53
C ASN A 151 -29.67 -0.17 1.44
N LYS A 152 -28.60 -0.61 2.11
CA LYS A 152 -28.66 -1.72 3.07
C LYS A 152 -27.82 -1.42 4.27
N GLU A 153 -28.37 -1.62 5.46
CA GLU A 153 -27.61 -1.63 6.70
C GLU A 153 -27.24 -3.08 7.05
N ILE A 154 -25.97 -3.28 7.35
CA ILE A 154 -25.44 -4.58 7.76
C ILE A 154 -24.70 -4.43 9.08
N THR A 155 -24.71 -5.49 9.89
CA THR A 155 -23.88 -5.58 11.10
C THR A 155 -22.66 -6.41 10.76
N ILE A 156 -21.48 -5.92 11.09
CA ILE A 156 -20.21 -6.62 10.88
C ILE A 156 -20.06 -7.69 11.95
N ASP A 157 -20.03 -8.96 11.56
CA ASP A 157 -19.84 -10.11 12.45
C ASP A 157 -18.51 -10.85 12.22
N GLN A 158 -17.79 -10.49 11.16
CA GLN A 158 -16.52 -11.08 10.77
C GLN A 158 -15.59 -10.04 10.11
N GLU A 159 -14.30 -10.36 9.99
CA GLU A 159 -13.32 -9.42 9.44
C GLU A 159 -13.39 -9.27 7.92
N ASP A 160 -13.75 -10.33 7.21
CA ASP A 160 -13.92 -10.34 5.76
C ASP A 160 -15.30 -10.89 5.43
N PHE A 161 -16.09 -10.19 4.64
CA PHE A 161 -17.35 -10.65 4.13
C PHE A 161 -17.65 -10.08 2.74
N SER A 162 -18.50 -10.79 2.00
CA SER A 162 -18.99 -10.37 0.69
C SER A 162 -20.51 -10.22 0.72
N ILE A 163 -21.01 -9.29 -0.06
CA ILE A 163 -22.44 -9.07 -0.25
C ILE A 163 -22.75 -8.98 -1.74
N ASP A 164 -23.74 -9.75 -2.17
CA ASP A 164 -24.26 -9.69 -3.53
C ASP A 164 -25.45 -8.75 -3.60
N ILE A 165 -25.38 -7.82 -4.52
CA ILE A 165 -26.43 -6.84 -4.78
C ILE A 165 -26.97 -7.08 -6.20
N PRO A 166 -28.20 -7.58 -6.37
CA PRO A 166 -28.83 -7.62 -7.67
C PRO A 166 -29.17 -6.19 -8.11
N THR A 167 -28.57 -5.74 -9.18
CA THR A 167 -28.83 -4.41 -9.76
C THR A 167 -29.40 -4.54 -11.16
N THR A 168 -30.37 -3.70 -11.47
CA THR A 168 -30.88 -3.45 -12.84
C THR A 168 -30.53 -2.03 -13.23
N PHE A 169 -29.97 -1.85 -14.42
CA PHE A 169 -29.61 -0.54 -14.97
C PHE A 169 -30.58 -0.16 -16.11
#